data_3930568ee43c982c731fb606fbfeba7b
#
_entry.id   3930568ee43c982c731fb606fbfeba7b
#
_cell.length_a   1.000
_cell.length_b   1.000
_cell.length_c   1.000
_cell.angle_alpha   90.00
_cell.angle_beta   90.00
_cell.angle_gamma   90.00
#
_symmetry.space_group_name_H-M   'P 1'
#
loop_
_entity.id
_entity.type
_entity.pdbx_description
1 polymer ?
#
loop_
_entity_poly.entity_id
_entity_poly.type
_entity_poly.pdbx_seq_one_letter_code
_entity_poly.pdbx_strand_id
1 'polypeptide(L)'
;MKPKFWFLFLVLLTASSCNNPAQPVGYNQGEDYEIYSIVLKEEFGSSSTLVIMRDSTTISASSCDSGIAAHFKESLPALQDETITDFLSANHNPLKLMPEMNIDNLVMNFDYDLGAGEETVHVSLSRVGYDSSRTQAIVEVGELRAPLAGAGCLFLITKQNGIWRITGRCMTWIA
;
A
#
# COMPACT_ATOMS: atom_id res chain seq x y z
N MET A 1 10.72 -68.10 8.19
CA MET A 1 9.69 -67.06 8.17
C MET A 1 10.37 -65.76 8.39
N LYS A 2 10.43 -64.87 7.37
CA LYS A 2 11.02 -63.53 7.47
C LYS A 2 9.88 -62.51 7.58
N PRO A 3 9.88 -61.54 8.54
CA PRO A 3 8.89 -60.52 8.60
C PRO A 3 9.17 -59.43 7.54
N LYS A 4 8.14 -59.11 6.73
CA LYS A 4 8.18 -58.00 5.81
C LYS A 4 7.87 -56.70 6.59
N PHE A 5 8.86 -55.82 6.72
CA PHE A 5 8.69 -54.46 7.19
C PHE A 5 8.02 -53.64 6.10
N TRP A 6 6.79 -53.23 6.33
CA TRP A 6 6.10 -52.21 5.55
C TRP A 6 6.47 -50.84 6.09
N PHE A 7 7.32 -50.14 5.37
CA PHE A 7 7.53 -48.70 5.63
C PHE A 7 6.34 -47.94 5.11
N LEU A 8 5.51 -47.46 6.03
CA LEU A 8 4.44 -46.51 5.74
C LEU A 8 5.08 -45.12 5.60
N PHE A 9 5.28 -44.65 4.35
CA PHE A 9 5.69 -43.26 4.08
C PHE A 9 4.49 -42.37 4.34
N LEU A 10 4.47 -41.71 5.51
CA LEU A 10 3.54 -40.67 5.83
C LEU A 10 4.00 -39.39 5.13
N VAL A 11 3.45 -39.09 3.95
CA VAL A 11 3.65 -37.80 3.28
C VAL A 11 2.85 -36.76 4.05
N LEU A 12 3.52 -36.00 4.91
CA LEU A 12 2.98 -34.77 5.49
C LEU A 12 2.91 -33.72 4.39
N LEU A 13 1.72 -33.58 3.79
CA LEU A 13 1.35 -32.39 3.03
C LEU A 13 1.27 -31.20 3.99
N THR A 14 2.36 -30.45 4.12
CA THR A 14 2.33 -29.14 4.73
C THR A 14 1.60 -28.20 3.76
N ALA A 15 0.30 -28.06 3.96
CA ALA A 15 -0.43 -26.93 3.39
C ALA A 15 0.23 -25.66 3.95
N SER A 16 1.02 -24.98 3.12
CA SER A 16 1.47 -23.62 3.39
C SER A 16 0.23 -22.73 3.36
N SER A 17 -0.49 -22.69 4.47
CA SER A 17 -1.51 -21.66 4.66
C SER A 17 -0.77 -20.34 4.83
N CYS A 18 -1.14 -19.35 4.06
CA CYS A 18 -0.71 -17.96 4.19
C CYS A 18 -1.24 -17.32 5.49
N ASN A 19 -1.26 -18.07 6.59
CA ASN A 19 -1.56 -17.59 7.92
C ASN A 19 -0.25 -17.24 8.62
N ASN A 20 0.37 -16.12 8.24
CA ASN A 20 1.30 -15.46 9.13
C ASN A 20 0.48 -14.81 10.25
N PRO A 21 0.70 -15.18 11.53
CA PRO A 21 0.07 -14.47 12.63
C PRO A 21 0.49 -13.00 12.52
N ALA A 22 -0.51 -12.12 12.52
CA ALA A 22 -0.32 -10.69 12.53
C ALA A 22 0.69 -10.33 13.63
N GLN A 23 1.88 -9.95 13.25
CA GLN A 23 2.80 -9.32 14.19
C GLN A 23 2.15 -8.00 14.62
N PRO A 24 2.02 -7.71 15.93
CA PRO A 24 1.73 -6.38 16.37
C PRO A 24 2.98 -5.55 16.12
N VAL A 25 3.13 -5.08 14.91
CA VAL A 25 4.17 -4.12 14.56
C VAL A 25 3.86 -2.89 15.39
N GLY A 26 4.84 -2.42 16.16
CA GLY A 26 4.81 -1.11 16.78
C GLY A 26 4.68 -0.07 15.67
N TYR A 27 3.45 0.24 15.34
CA TYR A 27 3.08 1.13 14.24
C TYR A 27 3.55 2.53 14.61
N ASN A 28 4.47 3.08 13.86
CA ASN A 28 4.82 4.49 13.97
C ASN A 28 3.83 5.30 13.12
N GLN A 29 2.59 5.39 13.63
CA GLN A 29 1.50 6.08 12.94
C GLN A 29 1.88 7.48 12.44
N GLY A 30 2.74 8.20 13.17
CA GLY A 30 3.18 9.53 12.78
C GLY A 30 3.94 9.56 11.45
N GLU A 31 4.84 8.62 11.20
CA GLU A 31 5.64 8.61 9.97
C GLU A 31 4.82 8.19 8.74
N ASP A 32 3.90 7.23 8.90
CA ASP A 32 3.00 6.84 7.81
C ASP A 32 2.11 8.01 7.38
N TYR A 33 1.59 8.78 8.35
CA TYR A 33 0.78 9.96 8.06
C TYR A 33 1.58 11.09 7.41
N GLU A 34 2.87 11.23 7.72
CA GLU A 34 3.78 12.13 7.01
C GLU A 34 3.89 11.72 5.53
N ILE A 35 4.09 10.41 5.25
CA ILE A 35 4.15 9.87 3.89
C ILE A 35 2.82 10.11 3.15
N TYR A 36 1.68 9.78 3.77
CA TYR A 36 0.36 10.02 3.18
C TYR A 36 0.14 11.50 2.86
N SER A 37 0.51 12.39 3.78
CA SER A 37 0.39 13.84 3.57
C SER A 37 1.17 14.33 2.36
N ILE A 38 2.39 13.82 2.18
CA ILE A 38 3.27 14.19 1.06
C ILE A 38 2.65 13.74 -0.27
N VAL A 39 2.22 12.49 -0.38
CA VAL A 39 1.69 11.96 -1.65
C VAL A 39 0.32 12.55 -1.98
N LEU A 40 -0.56 12.75 -1.00
CA LEU A 40 -1.87 13.35 -1.22
C LEU A 40 -1.75 14.84 -1.59
N LYS A 41 -0.81 15.56 -1.01
CA LYS A 41 -0.54 16.94 -1.36
C LYS A 41 0.02 17.08 -2.77
N GLU A 42 0.88 16.16 -3.20
CA GLU A 42 1.40 16.14 -4.56
C GLU A 42 0.30 15.88 -5.59
N GLU A 43 -0.58 14.90 -5.34
CA GLU A 43 -1.62 14.51 -6.30
C GLU A 43 -2.82 15.47 -6.31
N PHE A 44 -3.22 15.98 -5.16
CA PHE A 44 -4.49 16.72 -5.01
C PHE A 44 -4.32 18.16 -4.49
N GLY A 45 -3.15 18.54 -4.01
CA GLY A 45 -2.95 19.82 -3.31
C GLY A 45 -3.12 21.08 -4.18
N SER A 46 -3.15 20.94 -5.50
CA SER A 46 -3.39 22.05 -6.44
C SER A 46 -4.85 22.17 -6.89
N SER A 47 -5.71 21.21 -6.50
CA SER A 47 -7.10 21.18 -6.92
C SER A 47 -8.05 21.63 -5.80
N SER A 48 -9.18 22.22 -6.19
CA SER A 48 -10.30 22.49 -5.27
C SER A 48 -11.21 21.25 -5.11
N THR A 49 -10.73 20.09 -5.52
CA THR A 49 -11.49 18.85 -5.54
C THR A 49 -11.72 18.33 -4.13
N LEU A 50 -12.94 17.94 -3.83
CA LEU A 50 -13.26 17.23 -2.60
C LEU A 50 -12.68 15.81 -2.66
N VAL A 51 -11.77 15.50 -1.74
CA VAL A 51 -11.17 14.18 -1.61
C VAL A 51 -11.96 13.39 -0.56
N ILE A 52 -12.59 12.31 -1.00
CA ILE A 52 -13.25 11.34 -0.11
C ILE A 52 -12.31 10.16 0.06
N MET A 53 -11.88 9.93 1.28
CA MET A 53 -10.97 8.83 1.60
C MET A 53 -11.71 7.64 2.19
N ARG A 54 -11.22 6.45 1.89
CA ARG A 54 -11.61 5.24 2.64
C ARG A 54 -11.11 5.34 4.07
N ASP A 55 -11.90 4.82 4.99
CA ASP A 55 -11.56 4.75 6.43
C ASP A 55 -10.51 3.67 6.75
N SER A 56 -10.11 2.90 5.75
CA SER A 56 -9.11 1.84 5.88
C SER A 56 -8.23 1.76 4.64
N THR A 57 -6.98 1.32 4.84
CA THR A 57 -6.09 1.02 3.72
C THR A 57 -6.67 -0.09 2.87
N THR A 58 -6.45 -0.01 1.56
CA THR A 58 -6.81 -1.10 0.65
C THR A 58 -5.68 -2.11 0.57
N ILE A 59 -6.06 -3.37 0.46
CA ILE A 59 -5.12 -4.39 0.00
C ILE A 59 -4.95 -4.12 -1.50
N SER A 60 -3.76 -3.70 -1.90
CA SER A 60 -3.45 -3.60 -3.32
C SER A 60 -3.69 -4.96 -3.97
N ALA A 61 -4.47 -5.01 -5.05
CA ALA A 61 -4.66 -6.25 -5.82
C ALA A 61 -3.32 -6.81 -6.31
N SER A 62 -2.31 -5.94 -6.41
CA SER A 62 -0.93 -6.28 -6.75
C SER A 62 -0.16 -7.01 -5.65
N SER A 63 -0.59 -6.98 -4.40
CA SER A 63 0.13 -7.66 -3.30
C SER A 63 0.12 -9.19 -3.41
N CYS A 64 -0.72 -9.77 -4.27
CA CYS A 64 -0.83 -11.21 -4.49
C CYS A 64 -0.15 -11.69 -5.77
N ASP A 65 0.38 -10.79 -6.62
CA ASP A 65 1.01 -11.15 -7.88
C ASP A 65 2.54 -11.19 -7.74
N SER A 66 3.13 -12.37 -7.96
CA SER A 66 4.59 -12.55 -7.93
C SER A 66 5.33 -11.72 -9.00
N GLY A 67 4.64 -11.27 -10.04
CA GLY A 67 5.20 -10.41 -11.09
C GLY A 67 5.30 -8.94 -10.69
N ILE A 68 4.55 -8.50 -9.69
CA ILE A 68 4.45 -7.07 -9.35
C ILE A 68 5.77 -6.50 -8.84
N ALA A 69 6.54 -7.28 -8.07
CA ALA A 69 7.85 -6.84 -7.59
C ALA A 69 8.82 -6.53 -8.75
N ALA A 70 8.81 -7.36 -9.81
CA ALA A 70 9.61 -7.13 -11.01
C ALA A 70 9.16 -5.88 -11.74
N HIS A 71 7.85 -5.66 -11.88
CA HIS A 71 7.29 -4.45 -12.48
C HIS A 71 7.70 -3.18 -11.70
N PHE A 72 7.65 -3.22 -10.37
CA PHE A 72 8.09 -2.09 -9.55
C PHE A 72 9.57 -1.78 -9.75
N LYS A 73 10.43 -2.80 -9.81
CA LYS A 73 11.87 -2.64 -10.05
C LYS A 73 12.19 -2.10 -11.43
N GLU A 74 11.47 -2.54 -12.44
CA GLU A 74 11.62 -2.04 -13.80
C GLU A 74 11.23 -0.56 -13.91
N SER A 75 10.10 -0.19 -13.30
CA SER A 75 9.57 1.17 -13.34
C SER A 75 10.30 2.14 -12.39
N LEU A 76 10.82 1.64 -11.28
CA LEU A 76 11.49 2.39 -10.23
C LEU A 76 12.85 1.74 -9.89
N PRO A 77 13.88 1.89 -10.74
CA PRO A 77 15.17 1.18 -10.57
C PRO A 77 15.90 1.46 -9.25
N ALA A 78 15.62 2.62 -8.62
CA ALA A 78 16.18 2.98 -7.31
C ALA A 78 15.46 2.30 -6.12
N LEU A 79 14.34 1.61 -6.36
CA LEU A 79 13.56 0.95 -5.33
C LEU A 79 14.31 -0.29 -4.80
N GLN A 80 14.42 -0.39 -3.48
CA GLN A 80 15.11 -1.49 -2.81
C GLN A 80 14.19 -2.71 -2.64
N ASP A 81 14.76 -3.91 -2.72
CA ASP A 81 14.02 -5.17 -2.56
C ASP A 81 13.39 -5.30 -1.17
N GLU A 82 14.08 -4.79 -0.16
CA GLU A 82 13.61 -4.74 1.22
C GLU A 82 12.32 -3.94 1.37
N THR A 83 12.26 -2.76 0.74
CA THR A 83 11.07 -1.90 0.74
C THR A 83 9.90 -2.58 0.05
N ILE A 84 10.14 -3.28 -1.06
CA ILE A 84 9.10 -4.06 -1.74
C ILE A 84 8.59 -5.18 -0.84
N THR A 85 9.50 -5.91 -0.20
CA THR A 85 9.15 -7.04 0.67
C THR A 85 8.30 -6.60 1.86
N ASP A 86 8.68 -5.49 2.50
CA ASP A 86 7.93 -4.92 3.60
C ASP A 86 6.54 -4.42 3.14
N PHE A 87 6.48 -3.72 2.00
CA PHE A 87 5.23 -3.27 1.39
C PHE A 87 4.26 -4.43 1.14
N LEU A 88 4.72 -5.48 0.47
CA LEU A 88 3.90 -6.64 0.17
C LEU A 88 3.43 -7.32 1.46
N SER A 89 4.31 -7.47 2.45
CA SER A 89 3.98 -8.05 3.75
C SER A 89 2.96 -7.20 4.52
N ALA A 90 3.16 -5.89 4.57
CA ALA A 90 2.28 -4.97 5.29
C ALA A 90 0.86 -4.97 4.70
N ASN A 91 0.73 -5.08 3.38
CA ASN A 91 -0.54 -4.96 2.67
C ASN A 91 -1.39 -6.25 2.62
N HIS A 92 -1.00 -7.32 3.32
CA HIS A 92 -1.87 -8.48 3.50
C HIS A 92 -3.09 -8.22 4.40
N ASN A 93 -3.03 -7.20 5.24
CA ASN A 93 -4.12 -6.85 6.15
C ASN A 93 -4.44 -5.36 6.07
N PRO A 94 -5.70 -4.97 5.87
CA PRO A 94 -6.10 -3.57 5.89
C PRO A 94 -5.87 -2.96 7.28
N LEU A 95 -5.53 -1.69 7.31
CA LEU A 95 -5.40 -0.90 8.51
C LEU A 95 -6.46 0.20 8.53
N LYS A 96 -7.12 0.39 9.67
CA LYS A 96 -8.05 1.50 9.84
C LYS A 96 -7.27 2.81 9.93
N LEU A 97 -7.61 3.76 9.07
CA LEU A 97 -7.04 5.12 9.07
C LEU A 97 -7.72 5.97 10.14
N MET A 98 -6.97 6.88 10.74
CA MET A 98 -7.53 7.82 11.69
C MET A 98 -8.15 9.01 10.95
N PRO A 99 -9.34 9.49 11.36
CA PRO A 99 -10.01 10.62 10.72
C PRO A 99 -9.28 11.95 10.90
N GLU A 100 -8.23 11.99 11.70
CA GLU A 100 -7.47 13.20 12.07
C GLU A 100 -6.34 13.55 11.10
N MET A 101 -6.29 12.92 9.91
CA MET A 101 -5.37 13.34 8.86
C MET A 101 -5.73 14.77 8.43
N ASN A 102 -5.06 15.75 9.02
CA ASN A 102 -5.17 17.13 8.58
C ASN A 102 -4.09 17.39 7.52
N ILE A 103 -4.50 17.39 6.27
CA ILE A 103 -3.63 17.77 5.16
C ILE A 103 -4.05 19.18 4.74
N ASP A 104 -3.14 20.14 4.90
CA ASP A 104 -3.36 21.54 4.55
C ASP A 104 -3.95 21.66 3.14
N ASN A 105 -5.08 22.36 3.04
CA ASN A 105 -5.84 22.65 1.81
C ASN A 105 -6.57 21.47 1.15
N LEU A 106 -6.63 20.30 1.76
CA LEU A 106 -7.48 19.21 1.29
C LEU A 106 -8.69 19.09 2.22
N VAL A 107 -9.89 19.21 1.67
CA VAL A 107 -11.12 18.86 2.37
C VAL A 107 -11.24 17.34 2.31
N MET A 108 -10.91 16.69 3.43
CA MET A 108 -10.99 15.24 3.53
C MET A 108 -12.29 14.84 4.19
N ASN A 109 -13.01 13.93 3.56
CA ASN A 109 -14.18 13.31 4.14
C ASN A 109 -13.97 11.79 4.13
N PHE A 110 -14.23 11.14 5.27
CA PHE A 110 -14.15 9.69 5.41
C PHE A 110 -15.51 9.01 5.20
N ASP A 111 -16.54 9.75 4.82
CA ASP A 111 -17.86 9.22 4.52
C ASP A 111 -17.95 8.83 3.04
N TYR A 112 -17.74 7.55 2.78
CA TYR A 112 -17.70 6.98 1.43
C TYR A 112 -19.09 6.93 0.76
N ASP A 113 -20.18 7.14 1.53
CA ASP A 113 -21.56 7.11 1.04
C ASP A 113 -22.02 8.45 0.43
N LEU A 114 -21.20 9.50 0.52
CA LEU A 114 -21.50 10.74 -0.17
C LEU A 114 -21.39 10.53 -1.67
N GLY A 115 -22.51 10.60 -2.37
CA GLY A 115 -22.59 10.40 -3.81
C GLY A 115 -21.58 11.26 -4.57
N ALA A 116 -20.99 10.71 -5.61
CA ALA A 116 -20.04 11.38 -6.47
C ALA A 116 -20.67 12.63 -7.10
N GLY A 117 -20.25 13.81 -6.64
CA GLY A 117 -20.42 15.06 -7.39
C GLY A 117 -19.36 15.13 -8.50
N GLU A 118 -19.56 15.98 -9.49
CA GLU A 118 -18.63 16.13 -10.63
C GLU A 118 -17.20 16.54 -10.21
N GLU A 119 -17.00 17.02 -8.98
CA GLU A 119 -15.71 17.47 -8.43
C GLU A 119 -15.21 16.59 -7.28
N THR A 120 -15.71 15.36 -7.18
CA THR A 120 -15.36 14.46 -6.09
C THR A 120 -14.40 13.36 -6.56
N VAL A 121 -13.33 13.12 -5.82
CA VAL A 121 -12.41 12.01 -6.04
C VAL A 121 -12.42 11.08 -4.83
N HIS A 122 -12.70 9.81 -5.08
CA HIS A 122 -12.58 8.78 -4.07
C HIS A 122 -11.16 8.24 -4.06
N VAL A 123 -10.50 8.34 -2.92
CA VAL A 123 -9.10 7.96 -2.74
C VAL A 123 -8.97 6.76 -1.81
N SER A 124 -8.12 5.84 -2.21
CA SER A 124 -7.68 4.73 -1.38
C SER A 124 -6.17 4.77 -1.21
N LEU A 125 -5.70 4.41 -0.02
CA LEU A 125 -4.28 4.30 0.30
C LEU A 125 -3.93 2.85 0.61
N SER A 126 -2.75 2.40 0.19
CA SER A 126 -2.14 1.20 0.74
C SER A 126 -1.50 1.48 2.09
N ARG A 127 -1.07 0.45 2.80
CA ARG A 127 -0.10 0.60 3.88
C ARG A 127 1.26 0.98 3.29
N VAL A 128 2.04 1.73 4.07
CA VAL A 128 3.40 2.12 3.68
C VAL A 128 4.35 0.95 3.91
N GLY A 129 5.21 0.66 2.94
CA GLY A 129 6.34 -0.26 3.10
C GLY A 129 7.64 0.53 3.22
N TYR A 130 8.56 0.05 4.05
CA TYR A 130 9.84 0.72 4.34
C TYR A 130 11.04 -0.20 4.11
N ASP A 131 12.20 0.41 3.86
CA ASP A 131 13.48 -0.26 4.07
C ASP A 131 13.80 -0.35 5.58
N SER A 132 14.73 -1.22 5.97
CA SER A 132 15.10 -1.43 7.39
C SER A 132 15.68 -0.19 8.05
N SER A 133 16.31 0.69 7.27
CA SER A 133 16.88 1.96 7.76
C SER A 133 15.86 3.11 7.83
N ARG A 134 14.64 2.91 7.34
CA ARG A 134 13.60 3.94 7.21
C ARG A 134 14.07 5.19 6.47
N THR A 135 14.79 4.95 5.39
CA THR A 135 15.25 6.00 4.47
C THR A 135 14.58 5.94 3.12
N GLN A 136 13.91 4.83 2.83
CA GLN A 136 13.09 4.63 1.65
C GLN A 136 11.72 4.09 2.03
N ALA A 137 10.69 4.57 1.37
CA ALA A 137 9.31 4.13 1.55
C ALA A 137 8.58 4.02 0.21
N ILE A 138 7.58 3.15 0.14
CA ILE A 138 6.61 3.11 -0.97
C ILE A 138 5.20 3.07 -0.43
N VAL A 139 4.29 3.69 -1.18
CA VAL A 139 2.85 3.68 -0.92
C VAL A 139 2.10 3.74 -2.24
N GLU A 140 0.99 3.04 -2.35
CA GLU A 140 0.07 3.12 -3.48
C GLU A 140 -1.10 4.02 -3.13
N VAL A 141 -1.41 4.92 -4.06
CA VAL A 141 -2.62 5.77 -4.04
C VAL A 141 -3.49 5.33 -5.19
N GLY A 142 -4.72 4.93 -4.89
CA GLY A 142 -5.74 4.69 -5.90
C GLY A 142 -6.74 5.84 -5.91
N GLU A 143 -7.10 6.33 -7.08
CA GLU A 143 -8.16 7.33 -7.26
C GLU A 143 -9.29 6.76 -8.12
N LEU A 144 -10.51 7.15 -7.80
CA LEU A 144 -11.70 6.83 -8.59
C LEU A 144 -12.53 8.11 -8.75
N ARG A 145 -12.69 8.58 -9.99
CA ARG A 145 -13.41 9.82 -10.34
C ARG A 145 -14.82 9.53 -10.87
N ALA A 146 -15.04 8.34 -11.41
CA ALA A 146 -16.33 7.86 -11.89
C ALA A 146 -16.34 6.33 -11.82
N PRO A 147 -17.47 5.65 -11.96
CA PRO A 147 -17.57 4.19 -11.79
C PRO A 147 -16.61 3.36 -12.65
N LEU A 148 -16.11 3.91 -13.77
CA LEU A 148 -15.16 3.25 -14.68
C LEU A 148 -13.98 4.18 -15.05
N ALA A 149 -13.67 5.14 -14.21
CA ALA A 149 -12.56 6.08 -14.44
C ALA A 149 -11.72 6.19 -13.18
N GLY A 150 -10.70 5.37 -13.09
CA GLY A 150 -9.78 5.35 -11.96
C GLY A 150 -8.37 4.94 -12.36
N ALA A 151 -7.42 5.22 -11.50
CA ALA A 151 -6.03 4.84 -11.64
C ALA A 151 -5.39 4.57 -10.29
N GLY A 152 -4.36 3.73 -10.29
CA GLY A 152 -3.47 3.52 -9.14
C GLY A 152 -2.06 3.95 -9.48
N CYS A 153 -1.40 4.59 -8.55
CA CYS A 153 -0.03 5.03 -8.67
C CYS A 153 0.78 4.64 -7.43
N LEU A 154 1.90 3.96 -7.63
CA LEU A 154 2.88 3.68 -6.58
C LEU A 154 3.87 4.83 -6.53
N PHE A 155 4.09 5.38 -5.35
CA PHE A 155 5.06 6.42 -5.06
C PHE A 155 6.28 5.83 -4.37
N LEU A 156 7.46 6.21 -4.86
CA LEU A 156 8.73 6.00 -4.19
C LEU A 156 9.11 7.29 -3.47
N ILE A 157 9.33 7.18 -2.17
CA ILE A 157 9.66 8.29 -1.29
C ILE A 157 11.00 7.99 -0.63
N THR A 158 11.92 8.96 -0.61
CA THR A 158 13.21 8.81 0.04
C THR A 158 13.47 9.93 1.04
N LYS A 159 14.15 9.60 2.13
CA LYS A 159 14.52 10.56 3.16
C LYS A 159 15.83 11.24 2.78
N GLN A 160 15.79 12.54 2.54
CA GLN A 160 16.94 13.37 2.18
C GLN A 160 17.15 14.43 3.27
N ASN A 161 18.28 14.38 3.96
CA ASN A 161 18.56 15.28 5.09
C ASN A 161 17.48 15.26 6.18
N GLY A 162 16.93 14.07 6.45
CA GLY A 162 15.86 13.87 7.44
C GLY A 162 14.45 14.22 6.96
N ILE A 163 14.27 14.66 5.72
CA ILE A 163 12.99 15.07 5.14
C ILE A 163 12.59 14.09 4.05
N TRP A 164 11.37 13.57 4.11
CA TRP A 164 10.78 12.71 3.10
C TRP A 164 10.45 13.48 1.81
N ARG A 165 10.79 12.91 0.65
CA ARG A 165 10.52 13.48 -0.67
C ARG A 165 10.14 12.40 -1.65
N ILE A 166 9.17 12.68 -2.52
CA ILE A 166 8.85 11.82 -3.65
C ILE A 166 10.02 11.85 -4.62
N THR A 167 10.54 10.67 -4.95
CA THR A 167 11.69 10.50 -5.86
C THR A 167 11.37 9.63 -7.06
N GLY A 168 10.17 9.05 -7.10
CA GLY A 168 9.70 8.32 -8.25
C GLY A 168 8.22 7.98 -8.11
N ARG A 169 7.61 7.66 -9.25
CA ARG A 169 6.25 7.13 -9.30
C ARG A 169 6.06 6.23 -10.49
N CYS A 170 5.20 5.24 -10.39
CA CYS A 170 4.76 4.43 -11.50
C CYS A 170 3.28 4.09 -11.38
N MET A 171 2.64 3.95 -12.53
CA MET A 171 1.24 3.55 -12.58
C MET A 171 1.12 2.05 -12.30
N THR A 172 0.15 1.66 -11.47
CA THR A 172 -0.07 0.26 -11.09
C THR A 172 -1.30 -0.33 -11.79
N TRP A 173 -2.33 0.48 -12.01
CA TRP A 173 -3.54 0.08 -12.73
C TRP A 173 -4.30 1.27 -13.31
N ILE A 174 -5.17 1.00 -14.30
CA ILE A 174 -6.17 1.93 -14.88
C ILE A 174 -7.49 1.18 -15.00
N ALA A 175 -8.62 1.84 -14.70
CA ALA A 175 -9.97 1.34 -14.85
C ALA A 175 -10.80 2.22 -15.79
#